data_b54fcd549bb6d2638e1b736ca10ed63b
#
_entry.id   b54fcd549bb6d2638e1b736ca10ed63b
#
_cell.length_a   1.000
_cell.length_b   1.000
_cell.length_c   1.000
_cell.angle_alpha   90.00
_cell.angle_beta   90.00
_cell.angle_gamma   90.00
#
_symmetry.space_group_name_H-M   'P 1'
#
loop_
_entity.id
_entity.type
_entity.pdbx_description
1 polymer ?
#
loop_
_entity_poly.entity_id
_entity_poly.type
_entity_poly.pdbx_seq_one_letter_code
_entity_poly.pdbx_strand_id
1 'polypeptide(L)'
;MKKKTVMAVPAACFCGVVAVCVIGIILGSFRDFDINAALANKTDLGAFFATYGSYFSYCLYPAAGACLYVGLKAKGEKFRLLAWVLLLLGCFMAVYYSNSYNGKAVRALFGYTAGESGAFLSVLSWLFWAVLYAWVPFVVIRLLDHADPDKLIAVGAVILIAGIAADNVNLWLKQVASRPRYKYLITLEDPASEYRNWWQMNPNLAGSNDNFKSWPSGNMTIASMMFSLPMLTDTMKNRSSKKNMAAFVIACLFVAVYGYNRIHMTNHFLSDVCFGTLITYIIYAVISTSFMKAAEK
;
A
#
# COMPACT_ATOMS: atom_id res chain seq x y z
N MET A 1 -34.13 1.26 5.29
CA MET A 1 -33.00 0.32 5.36
C MET A 1 -31.70 1.10 5.26
N LYS A 2 -30.85 1.12 6.31
CA LYS A 2 -29.48 1.69 6.20
C LYS A 2 -28.72 0.87 5.16
N LYS A 3 -28.20 1.51 4.12
CA LYS A 3 -27.35 0.84 3.11
C LYS A 3 -26.13 0.27 3.83
N LYS A 4 -25.86 -1.03 3.67
CA LYS A 4 -24.64 -1.65 4.21
C LYS A 4 -23.42 -1.00 3.55
N THR A 5 -22.52 -0.46 4.35
CA THR A 5 -21.25 0.13 3.91
C THR A 5 -20.09 -0.74 4.37
N VAL A 6 -19.02 -0.76 3.57
CA VAL A 6 -17.73 -1.36 3.88
C VAL A 6 -16.68 -0.28 3.65
N MET A 7 -15.84 -0.01 4.64
CA MET A 7 -14.84 1.07 4.56
C MET A 7 -15.42 2.42 4.10
N ALA A 8 -16.56 2.82 4.69
CA ALA A 8 -17.29 4.06 4.40
C ALA A 8 -17.84 4.23 2.96
N VAL A 9 -17.88 3.16 2.15
CA VAL A 9 -18.49 3.14 0.82
C VAL A 9 -19.56 2.05 0.72
N PRO A 10 -20.51 2.13 -0.27
CA PRO A 10 -21.48 1.07 -0.49
C PRO A 10 -20.85 -0.30 -0.70
N ALA A 11 -21.43 -1.36 -0.15
CA ALA A 11 -20.90 -2.73 -0.29
C ALA A 11 -20.75 -3.18 -1.77
N ALA A 12 -21.55 -2.63 -2.69
CA ALA A 12 -21.40 -2.87 -4.12
C ALA A 12 -20.01 -2.43 -4.66
N CYS A 13 -19.46 -1.34 -4.11
CA CYS A 13 -18.10 -0.88 -4.47
C CYS A 13 -17.04 -1.91 -4.05
N PHE A 14 -17.21 -2.51 -2.86
CA PHE A 14 -16.35 -3.58 -2.39
C PHE A 14 -16.40 -4.78 -3.34
N CYS A 15 -17.61 -5.27 -3.67
CA CYS A 15 -17.79 -6.37 -4.60
C CYS A 15 -17.22 -6.06 -6.01
N GLY A 16 -17.33 -4.81 -6.45
CA GLY A 16 -16.77 -4.38 -7.75
C GLY A 16 -15.24 -4.52 -7.81
N VAL A 17 -14.52 -4.05 -6.80
CA VAL A 17 -13.05 -4.22 -6.74
C VAL A 17 -12.66 -5.69 -6.68
N VAL A 18 -13.35 -6.49 -5.86
CA VAL A 18 -13.12 -7.95 -5.77
C VAL A 18 -13.32 -8.60 -7.13
N ALA A 19 -14.43 -8.29 -7.82
CA ALA A 19 -14.74 -8.84 -9.14
C ALA A 19 -13.65 -8.49 -10.17
N VAL A 20 -13.21 -7.24 -10.22
CA VAL A 20 -12.11 -6.79 -11.12
C VAL A 20 -10.82 -7.55 -10.82
N CYS A 21 -10.45 -7.70 -9.56
CA CYS A 21 -9.25 -8.46 -9.18
C CYS A 21 -9.37 -9.93 -9.57
N VAL A 22 -10.52 -10.57 -9.34
CA VAL A 22 -10.75 -11.99 -9.71
C VAL A 22 -10.67 -12.16 -11.23
N ILE A 23 -11.31 -11.29 -12.00
CA ILE A 23 -11.21 -11.31 -13.47
C ILE A 23 -9.75 -11.15 -13.91
N GLY A 24 -9.01 -10.19 -13.33
CA GLY A 24 -7.60 -9.98 -13.64
C GLY A 24 -6.73 -11.19 -13.28
N ILE A 25 -7.01 -11.88 -12.17
CA ILE A 25 -6.33 -13.14 -11.80
C ILE A 25 -6.63 -14.23 -12.83
N ILE A 26 -7.88 -14.41 -13.23
CA ILE A 26 -8.27 -15.40 -14.24
C ILE A 26 -7.57 -15.11 -15.58
N LEU A 27 -7.62 -13.89 -16.06
CA LEU A 27 -6.94 -13.47 -17.29
C LEU A 27 -5.42 -13.68 -17.19
N GLY A 28 -4.81 -13.26 -16.08
CA GLY A 28 -3.38 -13.44 -15.84
C GLY A 28 -2.98 -14.90 -15.77
N SER A 29 -3.84 -15.79 -15.25
CA SER A 29 -3.60 -17.24 -15.20
C SER A 29 -3.32 -17.86 -16.56
N PHE A 30 -3.87 -17.28 -17.63
CA PHE A 30 -3.71 -17.78 -19.00
C PHE A 30 -2.80 -16.90 -19.87
N ARG A 31 -2.60 -15.61 -19.50
CA ARG A 31 -2.01 -14.61 -20.38
C ARG A 31 -0.94 -13.74 -19.75
N ASP A 32 -0.50 -13.99 -18.54
CA ASP A 32 0.47 -13.16 -17.83
C ASP A 32 1.73 -12.88 -18.64
N PHE A 33 2.29 -13.94 -19.26
CA PHE A 33 3.51 -13.79 -20.04
C PHE A 33 3.29 -12.93 -21.29
N ASP A 34 2.22 -13.18 -22.04
CA ASP A 34 1.87 -12.45 -23.26
C ASP A 34 1.56 -10.99 -22.96
N ILE A 35 0.81 -10.73 -21.86
CA ILE A 35 0.47 -9.37 -21.41
C ILE A 35 1.75 -8.58 -21.09
N ASN A 36 2.69 -9.20 -20.36
CA ASN A 36 3.96 -8.54 -20.05
C ASN A 36 4.79 -8.31 -21.32
N ALA A 37 4.85 -9.28 -22.26
CA ALA A 37 5.56 -9.12 -23.53
C ALA A 37 4.99 -7.95 -24.36
N ALA A 38 3.67 -7.80 -24.39
CA ALA A 38 3.00 -6.73 -25.13
C ALA A 38 3.14 -5.35 -24.46
N LEU A 39 3.19 -5.28 -23.13
CA LEU A 39 3.16 -4.02 -22.37
C LEU A 39 4.54 -3.57 -21.87
N ALA A 40 5.57 -4.42 -21.93
CA ALA A 40 6.89 -4.11 -21.42
C ALA A 40 7.52 -2.93 -22.16
N ASN A 41 7.68 -1.81 -21.47
CA ASN A 41 8.35 -0.63 -21.99
C ASN A 41 8.88 0.23 -20.83
N LYS A 42 10.18 0.14 -20.56
CA LYS A 42 10.83 0.89 -19.48
C LYS A 42 11.01 2.35 -19.90
N THR A 43 10.28 3.25 -19.23
CA THR A 43 10.37 4.68 -19.44
C THR A 43 10.84 5.39 -18.17
N ASP A 44 11.47 6.57 -18.33
CA ASP A 44 11.93 7.39 -17.19
C ASP A 44 10.75 7.81 -16.30
N LEU A 45 9.62 8.18 -16.89
CA LEU A 45 8.40 8.50 -16.16
C LEU A 45 7.89 7.27 -15.37
N GLY A 46 7.92 6.08 -15.98
CA GLY A 46 7.60 4.84 -15.32
C GLY A 46 8.53 4.54 -14.15
N ALA A 47 9.83 4.76 -14.30
CA ALA A 47 10.82 4.59 -13.24
C ALA A 47 10.61 5.60 -12.11
N PHE A 48 10.34 6.87 -12.42
CA PHE A 48 10.01 7.90 -11.44
C PHE A 48 8.78 7.53 -10.62
N PHE A 49 7.69 7.15 -11.30
CA PHE A 49 6.44 6.76 -10.62
C PHE A 49 6.61 5.46 -9.81
N ALA A 50 7.41 4.52 -10.30
CA ALA A 50 7.78 3.31 -9.57
C ALA A 50 8.50 3.61 -8.25
N THR A 51 9.32 4.66 -8.24
CA THR A 51 10.13 5.08 -7.10
C THR A 51 9.34 5.92 -6.11
N TYR A 52 8.61 6.93 -6.60
CA TYR A 52 7.99 7.94 -5.74
C TYR A 52 6.47 7.78 -5.58
N GLY A 53 5.81 6.99 -6.43
CA GLY A 53 4.35 6.82 -6.39
C GLY A 53 3.83 6.25 -5.07
N SER A 54 4.59 5.41 -4.38
CA SER A 54 4.24 4.87 -3.06
C SER A 54 4.12 5.94 -1.96
N TYR A 55 4.69 7.13 -2.15
CA TYR A 55 4.58 8.26 -1.23
C TYR A 55 3.14 8.54 -0.81
N PHE A 56 2.21 8.58 -1.77
CA PHE A 56 0.81 8.87 -1.48
C PHE A 56 0.17 7.84 -0.55
N SER A 57 0.47 6.57 -0.74
CA SER A 57 -0.03 5.50 0.14
C SER A 57 0.57 5.58 1.53
N TYR A 58 1.87 5.86 1.62
CA TYR A 58 2.54 5.97 2.91
C TYR A 58 2.13 7.20 3.71
N CYS A 59 1.56 8.26 3.08
CA CYS A 59 0.92 9.38 3.79
C CYS A 59 -0.22 8.91 4.71
N LEU A 60 -0.81 7.74 4.47
CA LEU A 60 -1.85 7.19 5.32
C LEU A 60 -1.35 6.78 6.71
N TYR A 61 -0.07 6.42 6.87
CA TYR A 61 0.49 6.11 8.19
C TYR A 61 0.54 7.33 9.14
N PRO A 62 1.14 8.48 8.77
CA PRO A 62 1.07 9.67 9.63
C PRO A 62 -0.36 10.22 9.77
N ALA A 63 -1.24 10.03 8.75
CA ALA A 63 -2.64 10.37 8.87
C ALA A 63 -3.36 9.49 9.91
N ALA A 64 -3.08 8.20 9.94
CA ALA A 64 -3.58 7.28 10.97
C ALA A 64 -3.06 7.64 12.37
N GLY A 65 -1.77 7.96 12.47
CA GLY A 65 -1.18 8.48 13.71
C GLY A 65 -1.87 9.74 14.21
N ALA A 66 -2.22 10.67 13.30
CA ALA A 66 -2.98 11.87 13.61
C ALA A 66 -4.40 11.57 14.13
N CYS A 67 -5.10 10.61 13.52
CA CYS A 67 -6.41 10.15 14.00
C CYS A 67 -6.31 9.59 15.43
N LEU A 68 -5.33 8.71 15.69
CA LEU A 68 -5.09 8.13 17.00
C LEU A 68 -4.72 9.21 18.04
N TYR A 69 -3.87 10.16 17.65
CA TYR A 69 -3.48 11.27 18.51
C TYR A 69 -4.68 12.10 18.97
N VAL A 70 -5.52 12.54 18.02
CA VAL A 70 -6.69 13.36 18.34
C VAL A 70 -7.70 12.56 19.17
N GLY A 71 -8.01 11.32 18.75
CA GLY A 71 -8.98 10.48 19.44
C GLY A 71 -8.57 10.13 20.87
N LEU A 72 -7.33 9.70 21.09
CA LEU A 72 -6.83 9.36 22.43
C LEU A 72 -6.70 10.56 23.35
N LYS A 73 -6.23 11.70 22.81
CA LYS A 73 -6.16 12.95 23.59
C LYS A 73 -7.53 13.40 24.10
N ALA A 74 -8.59 13.21 23.30
CA ALA A 74 -9.96 13.51 23.71
C ALA A 74 -10.50 12.57 24.81
N LYS A 75 -9.90 11.36 24.99
CA LYS A 75 -10.25 10.41 26.08
C LYS A 75 -9.64 10.77 27.43
N GLY A 76 -8.76 11.76 27.51
CA GLY A 76 -8.21 12.32 28.75
C GLY A 76 -6.69 12.23 28.86
N GLU A 77 -6.15 12.97 29.85
CA GLU A 77 -4.70 13.19 30.03
C GLU A 77 -3.89 11.88 30.21
N LYS A 78 -4.48 10.83 30.81
CA LYS A 78 -3.82 9.53 30.98
C LYS A 78 -3.40 8.88 29.65
N PHE A 79 -4.04 9.22 28.53
CA PHE A 79 -3.71 8.69 27.21
C PHE A 79 -2.76 9.58 26.42
N ARG A 80 -2.35 10.75 26.95
CA ARG A 80 -1.55 11.75 26.24
C ARG A 80 -0.21 11.20 25.73
N LEU A 81 0.50 10.46 26.57
CA LEU A 81 1.76 9.84 26.17
C LEU A 81 1.55 8.83 25.03
N LEU A 82 0.55 7.95 25.17
CA LEU A 82 0.22 6.96 24.16
C LEU A 82 -0.18 7.64 22.81
N ALA A 83 -0.93 8.74 22.89
CA ALA A 83 -1.30 9.52 21.70
C ALA A 83 -0.07 10.02 20.92
N TRP A 84 0.91 10.59 21.63
CA TRP A 84 2.17 11.02 21.02
C TRP A 84 2.99 9.86 20.44
N VAL A 85 3.10 8.75 21.18
CA VAL A 85 3.81 7.55 20.70
C VAL A 85 3.21 7.04 19.40
N LEU A 86 1.88 6.95 19.30
CA LEU A 86 1.22 6.45 18.09
C LEU A 86 1.29 7.44 16.92
N LEU A 87 1.27 8.76 17.18
CA LEU A 87 1.53 9.76 16.15
C LEU A 87 2.93 9.60 15.57
N LEU A 88 3.94 9.52 16.46
CA LEU A 88 5.34 9.34 16.05
C LEU A 88 5.57 8.00 15.36
N LEU A 89 4.90 6.94 15.81
CA LEU A 89 4.95 5.62 15.16
C LEU A 89 4.42 5.70 13.71
N GLY A 90 3.30 6.37 13.48
CA GLY A 90 2.78 6.56 12.13
C GLY A 90 3.74 7.33 11.23
N CYS A 91 4.35 8.40 11.74
CA CYS A 91 5.37 9.15 11.00
C CYS A 91 6.62 8.29 10.72
N PHE A 92 7.09 7.56 11.72
CA PHE A 92 8.24 6.66 11.59
C PHE A 92 7.99 5.57 10.55
N MET A 93 6.82 4.93 10.58
CA MET A 93 6.46 3.89 9.60
C MET A 93 6.50 4.41 8.16
N ALA A 94 5.96 5.60 7.90
CA ALA A 94 6.02 6.21 6.57
C ALA A 94 7.47 6.39 6.09
N VAL A 95 8.33 6.93 6.95
CA VAL A 95 9.76 7.15 6.66
C VAL A 95 10.50 5.82 6.49
N TYR A 96 10.28 4.88 7.41
CA TYR A 96 10.92 3.56 7.40
C TYR A 96 10.62 2.78 6.12
N TYR A 97 9.33 2.64 5.77
CA TYR A 97 8.95 1.91 4.56
C TYR A 97 9.43 2.60 3.29
N SER A 98 9.30 3.93 3.21
CA SER A 98 9.81 4.67 2.05
C SER A 98 11.32 4.54 1.89
N ASN A 99 12.08 4.64 2.98
CA ASN A 99 13.53 4.46 2.94
C ASN A 99 13.93 3.01 2.60
N SER A 100 13.23 2.02 3.12
CA SER A 100 13.49 0.60 2.86
C SER A 100 13.27 0.23 1.40
N TYR A 101 12.20 0.73 0.78
CA TYR A 101 11.87 0.41 -0.61
C TYR A 101 12.59 1.32 -1.63
N ASN A 102 12.76 2.60 -1.31
CA ASN A 102 13.20 3.62 -2.27
C ASN A 102 14.48 4.36 -1.86
N GLY A 103 15.13 3.97 -0.77
CA GLY A 103 16.32 4.65 -0.29
C GLY A 103 17.50 4.68 -1.30
N LYS A 104 17.63 3.65 -2.12
CA LYS A 104 18.63 3.62 -3.20
C LYS A 104 18.38 4.70 -4.26
N ALA A 105 17.11 4.88 -4.65
CA ALA A 105 16.73 5.88 -5.64
C ALA A 105 16.91 7.31 -5.10
N VAL A 106 16.60 7.53 -3.82
CA VAL A 106 16.84 8.83 -3.16
C VAL A 106 18.35 9.14 -3.13
N ARG A 107 19.19 8.15 -2.80
CA ARG A 107 20.63 8.34 -2.84
C ARG A 107 21.14 8.71 -4.24
N ALA A 108 20.56 8.11 -5.28
CA ALA A 108 20.90 8.45 -6.66
C ALA A 108 20.60 9.91 -7.02
N LEU A 109 19.56 10.55 -6.43
CA LEU A 109 19.31 11.99 -6.60
C LEU A 109 20.46 12.86 -6.13
N PHE A 110 21.27 12.38 -5.18
CA PHE A 110 22.43 13.08 -4.66
C PHE A 110 23.75 12.66 -5.36
N GLY A 111 23.66 12.04 -6.54
CA GLY A 111 24.83 11.70 -7.39
C GLY A 111 25.60 10.44 -6.98
N TYR A 112 25.02 9.58 -6.13
CA TYR A 112 25.70 8.39 -5.64
C TYR A 112 25.31 7.12 -6.39
N THR A 113 26.32 6.35 -6.75
CA THR A 113 26.18 5.10 -7.51
C THR A 113 25.79 3.90 -6.62
N ALA A 114 25.31 2.83 -7.23
CA ALA A 114 24.69 1.69 -6.54
C ALA A 114 25.60 0.85 -5.62
N GLY A 115 26.86 1.25 -5.42
CA GLY A 115 27.82 0.58 -4.53
C GLY A 115 28.21 1.39 -3.29
N GLU A 116 27.88 2.66 -3.24
CA GLU A 116 28.30 3.56 -2.15
C GLU A 116 27.27 3.54 -1.00
N SER A 117 27.61 2.86 0.07
CA SER A 117 26.79 2.79 1.30
C SER A 117 27.49 3.55 2.44
N GLY A 118 27.50 4.88 2.36
CA GLY A 118 27.98 5.70 3.47
C GLY A 118 26.86 5.94 4.51
N ALA A 119 27.23 5.97 5.80
CA ALA A 119 26.30 6.31 6.89
C ALA A 119 25.62 7.67 6.65
N PHE A 120 26.35 8.64 6.13
CA PHE A 120 25.86 9.97 5.75
C PHE A 120 24.70 9.91 4.75
N LEU A 121 24.83 9.09 3.70
CA LEU A 121 23.78 8.95 2.67
C LEU A 121 22.52 8.27 3.19
N SER A 122 22.69 7.31 4.10
CA SER A 122 21.57 6.72 4.80
C SER A 122 20.82 7.77 5.59
N VAL A 123 21.51 8.57 6.39
CA VAL A 123 20.90 9.66 7.17
C VAL A 123 20.19 10.66 6.25
N LEU A 124 20.81 11.06 5.13
CA LEU A 124 20.21 11.99 4.17
C LEU A 124 18.92 11.44 3.56
N SER A 125 18.89 10.15 3.22
CA SER A 125 17.68 9.49 2.73
C SER A 125 16.55 9.48 3.78
N TRP A 126 16.87 9.20 5.05
CA TRP A 126 15.91 9.27 6.15
C TRP A 126 15.36 10.67 6.34
N LEU A 127 16.23 11.69 6.34
CA LEU A 127 15.83 13.09 6.46
C LEU A 127 14.95 13.55 5.29
N PHE A 128 15.27 13.15 4.07
CA PHE A 128 14.46 13.45 2.89
C PHE A 128 13.01 12.98 3.07
N TRP A 129 12.81 11.72 3.45
CA TRP A 129 11.47 11.19 3.68
C TRP A 129 10.80 11.81 4.90
N ALA A 130 11.54 12.07 5.98
CA ALA A 130 11.00 12.74 7.16
C ALA A 130 10.43 14.12 6.85
N VAL A 131 11.16 14.93 6.06
CA VAL A 131 10.70 16.26 5.61
C VAL A 131 9.45 16.14 4.74
N LEU A 132 9.43 15.18 3.80
CA LEU A 132 8.28 14.96 2.93
C LEU A 132 7.01 14.55 3.69
N TYR A 133 7.11 13.86 4.82
CA TYR A 133 5.94 13.44 5.60
C TYR A 133 5.59 14.39 6.74
N ALA A 134 6.46 15.33 7.12
CA ALA A 134 6.28 16.18 8.30
C ALA A 134 4.98 16.99 8.29
N TRP A 135 4.53 17.45 7.12
CA TRP A 135 3.32 18.27 6.99
C TRP A 135 2.02 17.49 7.13
N VAL A 136 2.03 16.16 6.87
CA VAL A 136 0.82 15.33 6.81
C VAL A 136 0.02 15.37 8.12
N PRO A 137 0.62 15.09 9.30
CA PRO A 137 -0.14 15.10 10.55
C PRO A 137 -0.72 16.49 10.87
N PHE A 138 -0.02 17.59 10.55
CA PHE A 138 -0.52 18.95 10.79
C PHE A 138 -1.78 19.24 9.99
N VAL A 139 -1.79 18.88 8.71
CA VAL A 139 -2.95 19.07 7.84
C VAL A 139 -4.09 18.18 8.28
N VAL A 140 -3.81 16.89 8.52
CA VAL A 140 -4.86 15.94 8.90
C VAL A 140 -5.51 16.33 10.22
N ILE A 141 -4.74 16.66 11.28
CA ILE A 141 -5.28 17.10 12.58
C ILE A 141 -6.24 18.30 12.43
N ARG A 142 -5.94 19.24 11.54
CA ARG A 142 -6.82 20.40 11.29
C ARG A 142 -8.11 20.03 10.58
N LEU A 143 -8.10 18.99 9.75
CA LEU A 143 -9.25 18.55 8.97
C LEU A 143 -10.16 17.60 9.74
N LEU A 144 -9.66 16.89 10.77
CA LEU A 144 -10.43 15.90 11.53
C LEU A 144 -11.59 16.54 12.30
N ASP A 145 -12.69 15.81 12.35
CA ASP A 145 -13.82 16.11 13.25
C ASP A 145 -13.53 15.53 14.63
N HIS A 146 -13.35 16.40 15.62
CA HIS A 146 -12.99 16.00 16.97
C HIS A 146 -14.23 15.53 17.81
N ALA A 147 -15.42 15.58 17.24
CA ALA A 147 -16.67 15.24 17.96
C ALA A 147 -16.85 13.71 18.17
N ASP A 148 -16.11 12.88 17.42
CA ASP A 148 -16.22 11.41 17.49
C ASP A 148 -14.85 10.75 17.72
N PRO A 149 -14.33 10.76 18.97
CA PRO A 149 -13.00 10.22 19.28
C PRO A 149 -12.88 8.72 19.04
N ASP A 150 -13.96 7.95 19.25
CA ASP A 150 -13.93 6.50 19.08
C ASP A 150 -13.77 6.12 17.61
N LYS A 151 -14.46 6.81 16.73
CA LYS A 151 -14.31 6.65 15.29
C LYS A 151 -12.90 7.02 14.83
N LEU A 152 -12.31 8.10 15.35
CA LEU A 152 -10.93 8.48 15.05
C LEU A 152 -9.95 7.38 15.45
N ILE A 153 -10.10 6.85 16.67
CA ILE A 153 -9.27 5.74 17.17
C ILE A 153 -9.45 4.51 16.28
N ALA A 154 -10.69 4.14 15.96
CA ALA A 154 -10.99 2.98 15.12
C ALA A 154 -10.36 3.10 13.72
N VAL A 155 -10.53 4.24 13.05
CA VAL A 155 -9.98 4.46 11.70
C VAL A 155 -8.45 4.46 11.72
N GLY A 156 -7.84 5.17 12.67
CA GLY A 156 -6.37 5.18 12.82
C GLY A 156 -5.81 3.77 13.08
N ALA A 157 -6.44 3.01 13.99
CA ALA A 157 -6.05 1.64 14.30
C ALA A 157 -6.19 0.71 13.08
N VAL A 158 -7.30 0.80 12.34
CA VAL A 158 -7.53 0.02 11.11
C VAL A 158 -6.41 0.26 10.10
N ILE A 159 -6.08 1.52 9.83
CA ILE A 159 -5.04 1.84 8.82
C ILE A 159 -3.68 1.26 9.24
N LEU A 160 -3.27 1.42 10.49
CA LEU A 160 -1.98 0.90 10.97
C LEU A 160 -1.95 -0.64 10.98
N ILE A 161 -2.94 -1.25 11.62
CA ILE A 161 -2.97 -2.71 11.81
C ILE A 161 -3.15 -3.43 10.48
N ALA A 162 -4.08 -2.97 9.63
CA ALA A 162 -4.30 -3.59 8.33
C ALA A 162 -3.10 -3.41 7.39
N GLY A 163 -2.42 -2.25 7.44
CA GLY A 163 -1.20 -2.03 6.67
C GLY A 163 -0.08 -2.98 7.06
N ILE A 164 0.18 -3.13 8.37
CA ILE A 164 1.19 -4.06 8.91
C ILE A 164 0.80 -5.51 8.55
N ALA A 165 -0.46 -5.89 8.76
CA ALA A 165 -0.92 -7.24 8.48
C ALA A 165 -0.79 -7.59 6.98
N ALA A 166 -1.19 -6.69 6.10
CA ALA A 166 -1.10 -6.89 4.66
C ALA A 166 0.35 -7.04 4.18
N ASP A 167 1.28 -6.23 4.71
CA ASP A 167 2.70 -6.32 4.37
C ASP A 167 3.30 -7.65 4.83
N ASN A 168 3.03 -8.08 6.07
CA ASN A 168 3.51 -9.37 6.58
C ASN A 168 2.95 -10.57 5.81
N VAL A 169 1.66 -10.57 5.48
CA VAL A 169 1.05 -11.62 4.64
C VAL A 169 1.70 -11.65 3.27
N ASN A 170 1.93 -10.48 2.66
CA ASN A 170 2.60 -10.39 1.36
C ASN A 170 4.04 -10.93 1.41
N LEU A 171 4.82 -10.57 2.43
CA LEU A 171 6.19 -11.05 2.61
C LEU A 171 6.25 -12.56 2.78
N TRP A 172 5.35 -13.13 3.59
CA TRP A 172 5.25 -14.57 3.79
C TRP A 172 4.90 -15.31 2.49
N LEU A 173 3.90 -14.83 1.76
CA LEU A 173 3.50 -15.43 0.48
C LEU A 173 4.62 -15.38 -0.56
N LYS A 174 5.40 -14.31 -0.61
CA LYS A 174 6.58 -14.21 -1.50
C LYS A 174 7.62 -15.30 -1.25
N GLN A 175 7.85 -15.62 0.02
CA GLN A 175 8.81 -16.67 0.39
C GLN A 175 8.31 -18.05 -0.04
N VAL A 176 7.01 -18.31 0.10
CA VAL A 176 6.42 -19.60 -0.28
C VAL A 176 6.35 -19.77 -1.81
N ALA A 177 5.97 -18.72 -2.52
CA ALA A 177 5.73 -18.79 -3.96
C ALA A 177 7.02 -18.82 -4.78
N SER A 178 7.99 -17.98 -4.44
CA SER A 178 9.27 -17.82 -5.16
C SER A 178 9.10 -17.73 -6.69
N ARG A 179 8.12 -16.94 -7.13
CA ARG A 179 7.81 -16.75 -8.56
C ARG A 179 8.85 -15.85 -9.24
N PRO A 180 9.44 -16.25 -10.39
CA PRO A 180 10.35 -15.38 -11.13
C PRO A 180 9.65 -14.12 -11.65
N ARG A 181 10.36 -12.99 -11.70
CA ARG A 181 9.87 -11.73 -12.31
C ARG A 181 10.08 -11.74 -13.81
N TYR A 182 9.20 -11.09 -14.56
CA TYR A 182 9.33 -10.95 -16.01
C TYR A 182 10.69 -10.32 -16.41
N LYS A 183 11.15 -9.27 -15.69
CA LYS A 183 12.47 -8.65 -15.92
C LYS A 183 13.65 -9.61 -15.86
N TYR A 184 13.53 -10.70 -15.08
CA TYR A 184 14.54 -11.75 -14.99
C TYR A 184 14.39 -12.74 -16.14
N LEU A 185 13.16 -13.16 -16.44
CA LEU A 185 12.90 -14.13 -17.51
C LEU A 185 13.45 -13.66 -18.85
N ILE A 186 13.26 -12.38 -19.20
CA ILE A 186 13.75 -11.84 -20.49
C ILE A 186 15.29 -11.73 -20.59
N THR A 187 16.04 -12.08 -19.55
CA THR A 187 17.51 -12.20 -19.60
C THR A 187 17.98 -13.61 -19.89
N LEU A 188 17.08 -14.57 -19.95
CA LEU A 188 17.36 -15.99 -20.23
C LEU A 188 17.28 -16.29 -21.72
N GLU A 189 17.95 -17.33 -22.18
CA GLU A 189 17.90 -17.79 -23.58
C GLU A 189 16.51 -18.25 -23.98
N ASP A 190 15.81 -18.97 -23.07
CA ASP A 190 14.42 -19.37 -23.25
C ASP A 190 13.56 -18.89 -22.06
N PRO A 191 13.02 -17.67 -22.17
CA PRO A 191 12.19 -17.08 -21.10
C PRO A 191 10.94 -17.92 -20.79
N ALA A 192 10.38 -18.62 -21.75
CA ALA A 192 9.11 -19.34 -21.59
C ALA A 192 9.30 -20.63 -20.76
N SER A 193 10.44 -21.30 -20.86
CA SER A 193 10.74 -22.55 -20.12
C SER A 193 10.81 -22.33 -18.61
N GLU A 194 11.26 -21.15 -18.18
CA GLU A 194 11.40 -20.78 -16.76
C GLU A 194 10.19 -20.00 -16.21
N TYR A 195 9.22 -19.67 -17.07
CA TYR A 195 7.98 -19.03 -16.63
C TYR A 195 7.17 -19.97 -15.75
N ARG A 196 6.62 -19.42 -14.66
CA ARG A 196 5.75 -20.14 -13.72
C ARG A 196 4.47 -19.35 -13.46
N ASN A 197 3.37 -20.06 -13.46
CA ASN A 197 2.12 -19.49 -12.99
C ASN A 197 2.14 -19.27 -11.47
N TRP A 198 1.25 -18.41 -10.98
CA TRP A 198 1.18 -18.04 -9.57
C TRP A 198 0.90 -19.23 -8.62
N TRP A 199 0.28 -20.32 -9.11
CA TRP A 199 0.03 -21.54 -8.34
C TRP A 199 1.18 -22.57 -8.39
N GLN A 200 2.17 -22.37 -9.23
CA GLN A 200 3.35 -23.22 -9.35
C GLN A 200 4.43 -22.75 -8.37
N MET A 201 4.17 -23.00 -7.09
CA MET A 201 5.06 -22.58 -6.02
C MET A 201 6.39 -23.34 -6.03
N ASN A 202 7.49 -22.65 -5.68
CA ASN A 202 8.80 -23.24 -5.56
C ASN A 202 9.49 -22.84 -4.25
N PRO A 203 9.13 -23.47 -3.12
CA PRO A 203 9.68 -23.13 -1.81
C PRO A 203 11.20 -23.34 -1.71
N ASN A 204 11.81 -24.17 -2.56
CA ASN A 204 13.25 -24.40 -2.59
C ASN A 204 14.07 -23.13 -2.96
N LEU A 205 13.45 -22.16 -3.60
CA LEU A 205 14.05 -20.86 -3.91
C LEU A 205 13.66 -19.77 -2.89
N ALA A 206 13.00 -20.16 -1.78
CA ALA A 206 12.58 -19.26 -0.73
C ALA A 206 13.78 -18.48 -0.18
N GLY A 207 13.61 -17.15 -0.06
CA GLY A 207 14.69 -16.27 0.44
C GLY A 207 15.80 -15.96 -0.57
N SER A 208 15.75 -16.51 -1.80
CA SER A 208 16.67 -16.17 -2.89
C SER A 208 16.54 -14.68 -3.26
N ASN A 209 17.26 -14.22 -4.25
CA ASN A 209 17.33 -12.82 -4.65
C ASN A 209 15.96 -12.22 -5.06
N ASP A 210 15.91 -10.89 -5.32
CA ASP A 210 14.70 -10.16 -5.69
C ASP A 210 14.03 -10.68 -6.98
N ASN A 211 14.79 -11.38 -7.84
CA ASN A 211 14.27 -11.89 -9.11
C ASN A 211 13.17 -12.96 -8.93
N PHE A 212 13.12 -13.62 -7.78
CA PHE A 212 12.12 -14.65 -7.45
C PHE A 212 11.04 -14.17 -6.49
N LYS A 213 10.84 -12.85 -6.34
CA LYS A 213 9.84 -12.24 -5.45
C LYS A 213 8.71 -11.55 -6.24
N SER A 214 8.24 -12.18 -7.34
CA SER A 214 7.19 -11.57 -8.17
C SER A 214 5.83 -11.60 -7.49
N TRP A 215 5.37 -12.77 -7.02
CA TRP A 215 4.02 -12.96 -6.49
C TRP A 215 3.99 -13.04 -4.95
N PRO A 216 2.97 -12.42 -4.34
CA PRO A 216 2.11 -11.35 -4.84
C PRO A 216 2.86 -10.01 -4.88
N SER A 217 2.35 -9.01 -5.61
CA SER A 217 3.03 -7.72 -5.73
C SER A 217 2.99 -6.92 -4.42
N GLY A 218 4.16 -6.71 -3.78
CA GLY A 218 4.27 -5.89 -2.57
C GLY A 218 3.99 -4.41 -2.82
N ASN A 219 4.34 -3.91 -4.00
CA ASN A 219 4.00 -2.54 -4.39
C ASN A 219 2.48 -2.34 -4.49
N MET A 220 1.72 -3.38 -4.87
CA MET A 220 0.26 -3.32 -4.88
C MET A 220 -0.34 -3.43 -3.49
N THR A 221 0.31 -4.15 -2.57
CA THR A 221 -0.05 -4.13 -1.14
C THR A 221 0.00 -2.71 -0.61
N ILE A 222 1.08 -1.98 -0.89
CA ILE A 222 1.25 -0.58 -0.50
C ILE A 222 0.22 0.32 -1.19
N ALA A 223 0.08 0.22 -2.52
CA ALA A 223 -0.86 1.05 -3.27
C ALA A 223 -2.31 0.85 -2.81
N SER A 224 -2.69 -0.38 -2.46
CA SER A 224 -4.04 -0.74 -2.05
C SER A 224 -4.42 -0.23 -0.64
N MET A 225 -3.46 0.28 0.16
CA MET A 225 -3.76 1.05 1.36
C MET A 225 -4.65 2.27 1.05
N MET A 226 -4.57 2.82 -0.16
CA MET A 226 -5.42 3.94 -0.61
C MET A 226 -6.92 3.63 -0.51
N PHE A 227 -7.33 2.38 -0.50
CA PHE A 227 -8.73 2.01 -0.24
C PHE A 227 -9.21 2.34 1.18
N SER A 228 -8.32 2.70 2.10
CA SER A 228 -8.70 3.26 3.41
C SER A 228 -9.01 4.76 3.36
N LEU A 229 -8.71 5.46 2.26
CA LEU A 229 -8.95 6.89 2.12
C LEU A 229 -10.42 7.31 2.36
N PRO A 230 -11.45 6.56 1.91
CA PRO A 230 -12.83 6.87 2.25
C PRO A 230 -13.13 6.86 3.76
N MET A 231 -12.50 5.96 4.53
CA MET A 231 -12.65 5.95 5.99
C MET A 231 -12.01 7.20 6.61
N LEU A 232 -10.85 7.61 6.13
CA LEU A 232 -10.19 8.82 6.57
C LEU A 232 -11.03 10.07 6.24
N THR A 233 -11.58 10.18 5.02
CA THR A 233 -12.46 11.29 4.65
C THR A 233 -13.75 11.31 5.48
N ASP A 234 -14.23 10.15 5.92
CA ASP A 234 -15.42 10.03 6.78
C ASP A 234 -15.18 10.48 8.24
N THR A 235 -13.92 10.72 8.63
CA THR A 235 -13.55 11.33 9.92
C THR A 235 -13.36 12.85 9.85
N MET A 236 -13.47 13.47 8.68
CA MET A 236 -13.22 14.90 8.51
C MET A 236 -14.45 15.74 8.86
N LYS A 237 -14.22 17.01 9.28
CA LYS A 237 -15.28 18.02 9.66
C LYS A 237 -16.38 18.15 8.60
N ASN A 238 -15.98 18.13 7.32
CA ASN A 238 -16.91 18.30 6.20
C ASN A 238 -17.19 16.95 5.49
N ARG A 239 -17.37 15.85 6.27
CA ARG A 239 -17.66 14.53 5.73
C ARG A 239 -18.97 14.49 4.94
N SER A 240 -18.99 13.73 3.87
CA SER A 240 -20.20 13.42 3.11
C SER A 240 -19.99 12.16 2.27
N SER A 241 -21.08 11.46 1.96
CA SER A 241 -21.04 10.27 1.09
C SER A 241 -20.44 10.57 -0.29
N LYS A 242 -20.63 11.80 -0.80
CA LYS A 242 -20.02 12.22 -2.08
C LYS A 242 -18.49 12.30 -1.96
N LYS A 243 -17.95 12.84 -0.86
CA LYS A 243 -16.51 12.91 -0.62
C LYS A 243 -15.90 11.52 -0.41
N ASN A 244 -16.58 10.64 0.34
CA ASN A 244 -16.14 9.26 0.53
C ASN A 244 -16.11 8.52 -0.83
N MET A 245 -17.11 8.74 -1.67
CA MET A 245 -17.12 8.17 -3.02
C MET A 245 -16.02 8.74 -3.91
N ALA A 246 -15.77 10.04 -3.88
CA ALA A 246 -14.66 10.66 -4.60
C ALA A 246 -13.30 10.10 -4.14
N ALA A 247 -13.10 9.95 -2.82
CA ALA A 247 -11.92 9.32 -2.25
C ALA A 247 -11.75 7.86 -2.72
N PHE A 248 -12.85 7.11 -2.82
CA PHE A 248 -12.83 5.75 -3.35
C PHE A 248 -12.45 5.71 -4.83
N VAL A 249 -13.01 6.60 -5.66
CA VAL A 249 -12.65 6.69 -7.08
C VAL A 249 -11.17 7.06 -7.26
N ILE A 250 -10.67 8.01 -6.46
CA ILE A 250 -9.23 8.37 -6.45
C ILE A 250 -8.38 7.14 -6.08
N ALA A 251 -8.78 6.37 -5.08
CA ALA A 251 -8.08 5.14 -4.71
C ALA A 251 -8.08 4.11 -5.85
N CYS A 252 -9.22 3.88 -6.51
CA CYS A 252 -9.32 2.98 -7.66
C CYS A 252 -8.40 3.41 -8.81
N LEU A 253 -8.43 4.69 -9.18
CA LEU A 253 -7.58 5.23 -10.25
C LEU A 253 -6.10 5.11 -9.90
N PHE A 254 -5.71 5.46 -8.67
CA PHE A 254 -4.34 5.34 -8.21
C PHE A 254 -3.85 3.89 -8.26
N VAL A 255 -4.63 2.94 -7.73
CA VAL A 255 -4.28 1.51 -7.71
C VAL A 255 -4.18 0.96 -9.14
N ALA A 256 -5.09 1.35 -10.04
CA ALA A 256 -5.06 0.92 -11.45
C ALA A 256 -3.81 1.45 -12.17
N VAL A 257 -3.51 2.74 -12.05
CA VAL A 257 -2.32 3.36 -12.68
C VAL A 257 -1.03 2.76 -12.09
N TYR A 258 -0.99 2.56 -10.77
CA TYR A 258 0.17 1.98 -10.11
C TYR A 258 0.36 0.51 -10.55
N GLY A 259 -0.72 -0.25 -10.66
CA GLY A 259 -0.70 -1.64 -11.14
C GLY A 259 -0.22 -1.75 -12.58
N TYR A 260 -0.76 -0.91 -13.48
CA TYR A 260 -0.28 -0.81 -14.85
C TYR A 260 1.23 -0.53 -14.90
N ASN A 261 1.70 0.43 -14.10
CA ASN A 261 3.14 0.75 -14.02
C ASN A 261 3.99 -0.46 -13.60
N ARG A 262 3.49 -1.34 -12.71
CA ARG A 262 4.24 -2.54 -12.29
C ARG A 262 4.42 -3.55 -13.42
N ILE A 263 3.42 -3.70 -14.28
CA ILE A 263 3.49 -4.56 -15.46
C ILE A 263 4.38 -3.93 -16.53
N HIS A 264 4.13 -2.68 -16.86
CA HIS A 264 4.89 -1.89 -17.84
C HIS A 264 6.39 -1.84 -17.55
N MET A 265 6.78 -1.68 -16.29
CA MET A 265 8.15 -1.70 -15.83
C MET A 265 8.72 -3.12 -15.61
N THR A 266 8.05 -4.17 -16.11
CA THR A 266 8.51 -5.57 -16.07
C THR A 266 8.73 -6.17 -14.67
N ASN A 267 8.20 -5.55 -13.63
CA ASN A 267 8.44 -5.97 -12.25
C ASN A 267 7.49 -7.07 -11.78
N HIS A 268 6.26 -7.08 -12.29
CA HIS A 268 5.18 -7.96 -11.86
C HIS A 268 4.29 -8.35 -13.04
N PHE A 269 3.61 -9.48 -12.92
CA PHE A 269 2.56 -9.91 -13.82
C PHE A 269 1.19 -9.35 -13.41
N LEU A 270 0.20 -9.45 -14.32
CA LEU A 270 -1.17 -9.03 -14.03
C LEU A 270 -1.76 -9.76 -12.82
N SER A 271 -1.59 -11.09 -12.76
CA SER A 271 -2.05 -11.87 -11.60
C SER A 271 -1.37 -11.43 -10.30
N ASP A 272 -0.06 -11.11 -10.30
CA ASP A 272 0.66 -10.61 -9.10
C ASP A 272 0.06 -9.30 -8.59
N VAL A 273 -0.27 -8.40 -9.51
CA VAL A 273 -0.89 -7.09 -9.25
C VAL A 273 -2.28 -7.27 -8.62
N CYS A 274 -3.11 -8.11 -9.24
CA CYS A 274 -4.47 -8.37 -8.77
C CYS A 274 -4.49 -9.09 -7.42
N PHE A 275 -3.60 -10.07 -7.19
CA PHE A 275 -3.49 -10.73 -5.89
C PHE A 275 -3.02 -9.78 -4.79
N GLY A 276 -1.98 -8.97 -5.02
CA GLY A 276 -1.50 -7.99 -4.06
C GLY A 276 -2.60 -7.00 -3.64
N THR A 277 -3.40 -6.55 -4.63
CA THR A 277 -4.57 -5.69 -4.40
C THR A 277 -5.66 -6.42 -3.61
N LEU A 278 -6.08 -7.60 -4.06
CA LEU A 278 -7.19 -8.36 -3.47
C LEU A 278 -6.94 -8.72 -2.01
N ILE A 279 -5.77 -9.28 -1.72
CA ILE A 279 -5.37 -9.68 -0.36
C ILE A 279 -5.41 -8.49 0.58
N THR A 280 -4.78 -7.37 0.17
CA THR A 280 -4.76 -6.15 0.98
C THR A 280 -6.16 -5.60 1.19
N TYR A 281 -6.97 -5.54 0.14
CA TYR A 281 -8.33 -5.01 0.21
C TYR A 281 -9.23 -5.82 1.15
N ILE A 282 -9.12 -7.16 1.10
CA ILE A 282 -9.85 -8.05 2.02
C ILE A 282 -9.40 -7.84 3.47
N ILE A 283 -8.09 -7.75 3.72
CA ILE A 283 -7.56 -7.52 5.07
C ILE A 283 -8.11 -6.20 5.65
N TYR A 284 -8.08 -5.12 4.87
CA TYR A 284 -8.67 -3.83 5.29
C TYR A 284 -10.17 -3.94 5.56
N ALA A 285 -10.92 -4.63 4.71
CA ALA A 285 -12.36 -4.80 4.89
C ALA A 285 -12.70 -5.60 6.15
N VAL A 286 -11.99 -6.69 6.42
CA VAL A 286 -12.20 -7.55 7.60
C VAL A 286 -11.88 -6.77 8.88
N ILE A 287 -10.70 -6.15 8.95
CA ILE A 287 -10.25 -5.40 10.12
C ILE A 287 -11.18 -4.18 10.36
N SER A 288 -11.53 -3.44 9.29
CA SER A 288 -12.43 -2.30 9.41
C SER A 288 -13.82 -2.68 9.95
N THR A 289 -14.36 -3.80 9.49
CA THR A 289 -15.68 -4.29 9.96
C THR A 289 -15.65 -4.61 11.46
N SER A 290 -14.55 -5.16 11.96
CA SER A 290 -14.41 -5.50 13.38
C SER A 290 -14.29 -4.25 14.26
N PHE A 291 -13.40 -3.31 13.88
CA PHE A 291 -13.16 -2.08 14.65
C PHE A 291 -14.32 -1.10 14.61
N MET A 292 -14.97 -0.91 13.46
CA MET A 292 -16.10 0.03 13.33
C MET A 292 -17.33 -0.44 14.09
N LYS A 293 -17.58 -1.76 14.14
CA LYS A 293 -18.66 -2.30 15.00
C LYS A 293 -18.37 -2.09 16.48
N ALA A 294 -17.11 -2.11 16.91
CA ALA A 294 -16.75 -1.85 18.30
C ALA A 294 -16.92 -0.38 18.68
N ALA A 295 -16.68 0.54 17.75
CA ALA A 295 -16.84 1.98 17.96
C ALA A 295 -18.30 2.46 17.96
N GLU A 296 -19.26 1.66 17.43
CA GLU A 296 -20.71 1.97 17.44
C GLU A 296 -21.42 1.51 18.73
N LYS A 297 -20.73 0.75 19.59
CA LYS A 297 -21.24 0.29 20.91
C LYS A 297 -20.83 1.23 22.03
#